data_e655dabe2c405f186a03b6ed18d09cb4
#
_entry.id   e655dabe2c405f186a03b6ed18d09cb4
#
_cell.length_a   1.000
_cell.length_b   1.000
_cell.length_c   1.000
_cell.angle_alpha   90.00
_cell.angle_beta   90.00
_cell.angle_gamma   90.00
#
_symmetry.space_group_name_H-M   'P 1'
#
loop_
_entity.id
_entity.type
_entity.pdbx_description
1 polymer ?
#
loop_
_entity_poly.entity_id
_entity_poly.type
_entity_poly.pdbx_seq_one_letter_code
_entity_poly.pdbx_strand_id
1 'polypeptide(L)'
;MSLIHRYQNNGYNIVLDINSGCIHVVDEVTYEVLPYMEEGLDTAAIVGKLGDQFSEEDIKTSVAECEKLKADGMLFTRDVYENAIDTFTKNRQTVVKALCLHIAHDCNLACRYCFAEEGEYHGRRALMSFKVGKKALDFLIANSGSRHNLEVDFFGGEPLMNWQVVKDLVAYGREQEKIHNKKFRFTLTTNGVLLNDEVMEFCNKEMGNVVLSIDGRKEVHDFMRPFRKGAGSYDLIFPKFQKFAESRNQDKYYVRGTFTHHNLDFSQDVLHLADLGFKQISVEPVVADPSEEYALREEDLPKIMEEYDLLAKEMIKREKEGKGFKFFHFMIDLTGGPCVYKRLSGCGSGTEYLAVTPWGDFYPCHQFVGEEEYLMGNVDEGITRPDIQKEFGCCNVYTKPACKDCFARFYCSGGCAANGYHAHKDIRSNYEIGCELQRKRVECAIMIKAALAED
;
A
#
# COMPACT_ATOMS: atom_id res chain seq x y z
N MET A 1 10.30 -6.61 24.75
CA MET A 1 10.02 -5.87 23.50
C MET A 1 11.11 -4.85 23.33
N SER A 2 11.82 -4.87 22.20
CA SER A 2 12.82 -3.84 21.88
C SER A 2 12.12 -2.51 21.60
N LEU A 3 12.70 -1.42 22.07
CA LEU A 3 12.24 -0.04 21.85
C LEU A 3 12.83 0.54 20.57
N ILE A 4 13.92 -0.05 20.08
CA ILE A 4 14.62 0.36 18.88
C ILE A 4 14.69 -0.78 17.87
N HIS A 5 14.77 -0.44 16.58
CA HIS A 5 15.13 -1.36 15.51
C HIS A 5 16.43 -0.89 14.88
N ARG A 6 17.48 -1.69 14.99
CA ARG A 6 18.78 -1.40 14.39
C ARG A 6 19.07 -2.36 13.24
N TYR A 7 19.60 -1.85 12.15
CA TYR A 7 19.97 -2.65 10.99
C TYR A 7 21.05 -1.95 10.17
N GLN A 8 21.72 -2.73 9.34
CA GLN A 8 22.71 -2.25 8.39
C GLN A 8 22.20 -2.44 6.97
N ASN A 9 22.28 -1.41 6.15
CA ASN A 9 21.86 -1.49 4.74
C ASN A 9 22.71 -0.51 3.90
N ASN A 10 23.29 -1.00 2.79
CA ASN A 10 24.09 -0.23 1.84
C ASN A 10 25.22 0.62 2.50
N GLY A 11 25.81 0.13 3.58
CA GLY A 11 26.92 0.78 4.29
C GLY A 11 26.47 1.78 5.38
N TYR A 12 25.17 1.92 5.62
CA TYR A 12 24.62 2.74 6.70
C TYR A 12 24.28 1.89 7.92
N ASN A 13 24.67 2.34 9.11
CA ASN A 13 24.15 1.84 10.40
C ASN A 13 22.96 2.69 10.76
N ILE A 14 21.77 2.11 10.74
CA ILE A 14 20.50 2.82 10.96
C ILE A 14 19.83 2.32 12.22
N VAL A 15 19.32 3.25 13.00
CA VAL A 15 18.56 3.01 14.22
C VAL A 15 17.22 3.75 14.13
N LEU A 16 16.14 3.01 14.22
CA LEU A 16 14.79 3.52 14.31
C LEU A 16 14.30 3.40 15.76
N ASP A 17 13.98 4.51 16.40
CA ASP A 17 13.17 4.46 17.62
C ASP A 17 11.70 4.19 17.25
N ILE A 18 11.19 3.03 17.66
CA ILE A 18 9.93 2.45 17.15
C ILE A 18 8.73 3.35 17.49
N ASN A 19 8.73 3.96 18.66
CA ASN A 19 7.55 4.65 19.17
C ASN A 19 7.54 6.15 18.86
N SER A 20 8.69 6.83 18.84
CA SER A 20 8.79 8.22 18.38
C SER A 20 8.84 8.33 16.87
N GLY A 21 9.36 7.29 16.17
CA GLY A 21 9.65 7.33 14.75
C GLY A 21 10.92 8.10 14.39
N CYS A 22 11.74 8.48 15.39
CA CYS A 22 13.04 9.09 15.16
C CYS A 22 14.00 8.10 14.50
N ILE A 23 14.77 8.59 13.54
CA ILE A 23 15.74 7.81 12.79
C ILE A 23 17.11 8.44 12.99
N HIS A 24 18.07 7.60 13.32
CA HIS A 24 19.46 7.98 13.52
C HIS A 24 20.37 7.18 12.58
N VAL A 25 21.28 7.86 11.89
CA VAL A 25 22.41 7.24 11.22
C VAL A 25 23.59 7.37 12.18
N VAL A 26 24.19 6.26 12.55
CA VAL A 26 25.17 6.20 13.62
C VAL A 26 26.47 5.55 13.15
N ASP A 27 27.55 5.86 13.84
CA ASP A 27 28.83 5.18 13.67
C ASP A 27 28.81 3.75 14.24
N GLU A 28 29.88 3.01 14.01
CA GLU A 28 30.00 1.63 14.43
C GLU A 28 30.01 1.50 15.97
N VAL A 29 30.67 2.44 16.68
CA VAL A 29 30.74 2.44 18.14
C VAL A 29 29.32 2.58 18.73
N THR A 30 28.60 3.57 18.30
CA THR A 30 27.22 3.83 18.74
C THR A 30 26.30 2.65 18.41
N TYR A 31 26.45 2.07 17.20
CA TYR A 31 25.66 0.93 16.78
C TYR A 31 25.85 -0.28 17.71
N GLU A 32 27.06 -0.53 18.19
CA GLU A 32 27.37 -1.62 19.11
C GLU A 32 27.09 -1.31 20.60
N VAL A 33 27.06 -0.04 21.00
CA VAL A 33 26.70 0.42 22.34
C VAL A 33 25.21 0.27 22.64
N LEU A 34 24.37 0.56 21.65
CA LEU A 34 22.90 0.65 21.82
C LEU A 34 22.22 -0.58 22.44
N PRO A 35 22.56 -1.86 22.08
CA PRO A 35 21.93 -3.01 22.71
C PRO A 35 22.17 -3.08 24.22
N TYR A 36 23.40 -2.78 24.65
CA TYR A 36 23.74 -2.81 26.07
C TYR A 36 23.05 -1.70 26.86
N MET A 37 22.86 -0.53 26.25
CA MET A 37 22.05 0.54 26.85
C MET A 37 20.57 0.13 26.97
N GLU A 38 20.02 -0.55 25.98
CA GLU A 38 18.63 -1.08 26.03
C GLU A 38 18.46 -2.14 27.12
N GLU A 39 19.49 -2.97 27.35
CA GLU A 39 19.54 -3.92 28.46
C GLU A 39 19.70 -3.26 29.84
N GLY A 40 20.01 -1.95 29.87
CA GLY A 40 20.14 -1.16 31.09
C GLY A 40 21.52 -1.26 31.76
N LEU A 41 22.57 -1.66 31.01
CA LEU A 41 23.94 -1.65 31.50
C LEU A 41 24.43 -0.21 31.71
N ASP A 42 25.21 -0.01 32.77
CA ASP A 42 25.91 1.25 32.98
C ASP A 42 27.15 1.41 32.07
N THR A 43 27.66 2.62 31.95
CA THR A 43 28.81 2.94 31.08
C THR A 43 30.05 2.09 31.37
N ALA A 44 30.32 1.77 32.64
CA ALA A 44 31.50 0.98 33.02
C ALA A 44 31.36 -0.49 32.55
N ALA A 45 30.16 -1.04 32.66
CA ALA A 45 29.86 -2.38 32.15
C ALA A 45 29.96 -2.46 30.62
N ILE A 46 29.47 -1.40 29.92
CA ILE A 46 29.58 -1.32 28.44
C ILE A 46 31.05 -1.23 28.00
N VAL A 47 31.86 -0.40 28.67
CA VAL A 47 33.30 -0.33 28.43
C VAL A 47 33.95 -1.71 28.65
N GLY A 48 33.56 -2.42 29.71
CA GLY A 48 34.07 -3.77 29.94
C GLY A 48 33.69 -4.80 28.85
N LYS A 49 32.61 -4.58 28.13
CA LYS A 49 32.14 -5.43 27.02
C LYS A 49 32.80 -5.11 25.67
N LEU A 50 33.02 -3.83 25.40
CA LEU A 50 33.43 -3.35 24.07
C LEU A 50 34.87 -2.80 24.04
N GLY A 51 35.57 -2.74 25.19
CA GLY A 51 36.89 -2.16 25.30
C GLY A 51 38.00 -2.86 24.51
N ASP A 52 37.77 -4.11 24.07
CA ASP A 52 38.67 -4.82 23.16
C ASP A 52 38.53 -4.39 21.69
N GLN A 53 37.41 -3.74 21.37
CA GLN A 53 37.05 -3.33 20.00
C GLN A 53 37.16 -1.81 19.78
N PHE A 54 36.82 -1.03 20.80
CA PHE A 54 36.73 0.43 20.73
C PHE A 54 37.47 1.08 21.92
N SER A 55 37.88 2.35 21.76
CA SER A 55 38.48 3.07 22.87
C SER A 55 37.45 3.39 23.95
N GLU A 56 37.89 3.42 25.21
CA GLU A 56 37.03 3.79 26.34
C GLU A 56 36.42 5.19 26.18
N GLU A 57 37.18 6.12 25.55
CA GLU A 57 36.71 7.49 25.28
C GLU A 57 35.55 7.51 24.26
N ASP A 58 35.68 6.76 23.15
CA ASP A 58 34.64 6.67 22.12
C ASP A 58 33.36 6.04 22.69
N ILE A 59 33.47 4.95 23.46
CA ILE A 59 32.33 4.31 24.12
C ILE A 59 31.62 5.29 25.06
N LYS A 60 32.37 6.02 25.90
CA LYS A 60 31.78 7.01 26.83
C LYS A 60 31.09 8.15 26.10
N THR A 61 31.68 8.62 25.01
CA THR A 61 31.11 9.68 24.17
C THR A 61 29.79 9.20 23.55
N SER A 62 29.77 8.03 22.93
CA SER A 62 28.55 7.44 22.35
C SER A 62 27.44 7.24 23.38
N VAL A 63 27.76 6.72 24.57
CA VAL A 63 26.78 6.56 25.66
C VAL A 63 26.20 7.91 26.07
N ALA A 64 27.04 8.95 26.23
CA ALA A 64 26.59 10.28 26.64
C ALA A 64 25.65 10.92 25.58
N GLU A 65 25.98 10.77 24.30
CA GLU A 65 25.12 11.22 23.19
C GLU A 65 23.77 10.49 23.16
N CYS A 66 23.77 9.15 23.33
CA CYS A 66 22.57 8.34 23.39
C CYS A 66 21.69 8.69 24.62
N GLU A 67 22.28 8.94 25.80
CA GLU A 67 21.54 9.40 26.99
C GLU A 67 20.90 10.77 26.77
N LYS A 68 21.54 11.67 26.03
CA LYS A 68 20.96 12.94 25.63
C LYS A 68 19.77 12.74 24.69
N LEU A 69 19.88 11.92 23.66
CA LEU A 69 18.75 11.58 22.74
C LEU A 69 17.60 10.95 23.52
N LYS A 70 17.87 10.12 24.50
CA LYS A 70 16.86 9.50 25.37
C LYS A 70 16.17 10.56 26.25
N ALA A 71 16.92 11.50 26.83
CA ALA A 71 16.34 12.60 27.60
C ALA A 71 15.47 13.52 26.73
N ASP A 72 15.83 13.71 25.48
CA ASP A 72 15.10 14.53 24.51
C ASP A 72 13.87 13.77 23.91
N GLY A 73 13.64 12.51 24.31
CA GLY A 73 12.51 11.69 23.83
C GLY A 73 12.64 11.22 22.36
N MET A 74 13.87 11.07 21.88
CA MET A 74 14.18 10.64 20.53
C MET A 74 14.80 9.23 20.46
N LEU A 75 15.08 8.61 21.61
CA LEU A 75 15.65 7.27 21.71
C LEU A 75 15.07 6.54 22.92
N PHE A 76 14.84 5.22 22.81
CA PHE A 76 14.26 4.35 23.82
C PHE A 76 12.90 4.85 24.34
N THR A 77 12.06 5.38 23.45
CA THR A 77 10.75 5.93 23.81
C THR A 77 9.74 4.82 24.09
N ARG A 78 8.74 5.14 24.93
CA ARG A 78 7.65 4.21 25.23
C ARG A 78 6.44 4.48 24.36
N ASP A 79 5.64 3.43 24.11
CA ASP A 79 4.38 3.56 23.39
C ASP A 79 3.36 4.34 24.21
N VAL A 80 3.01 5.52 23.73
CA VAL A 80 2.02 6.40 24.40
C VAL A 80 0.58 6.10 23.96
N TYR A 81 0.39 5.30 22.90
CA TYR A 81 -0.92 5.01 22.32
C TYR A 81 -1.55 3.71 22.84
N GLU A 82 -0.77 2.78 23.38
CA GLU A 82 -1.24 1.49 23.85
C GLU A 82 -2.40 1.62 24.85
N ASN A 83 -2.27 2.53 25.82
CA ASN A 83 -3.30 2.78 26.83
C ASN A 83 -4.48 3.63 26.34
N ALA A 84 -4.35 4.28 25.18
CA ALA A 84 -5.38 5.15 24.62
C ALA A 84 -6.25 4.45 23.57
N ILE A 85 -5.87 3.25 23.12
CA ILE A 85 -6.51 2.56 21.99
C ILE A 85 -8.00 2.32 22.21
N ASP A 86 -8.39 1.95 23.42
CA ASP A 86 -9.81 1.72 23.76
C ASP A 86 -10.65 2.98 23.58
N THR A 87 -10.10 4.14 23.92
CA THR A 87 -10.77 5.43 23.74
C THR A 87 -10.89 5.77 22.25
N PHE A 88 -9.85 5.50 21.47
CA PHE A 88 -9.86 5.73 20.02
C PHE A 88 -10.85 4.82 19.31
N THR A 89 -10.96 3.54 19.70
CA THR A 89 -11.85 2.57 19.06
C THR A 89 -13.30 2.74 19.46
N LYS A 90 -13.58 3.02 20.73
CA LYS A 90 -14.97 3.19 21.26
C LYS A 90 -15.65 4.45 20.73
N ASN A 91 -14.91 5.53 20.51
CA ASN A 91 -15.43 6.82 20.07
C ASN A 91 -15.40 7.02 18.55
N ARG A 92 -15.01 6.01 17.81
CA ARG A 92 -14.90 6.12 16.35
C ARG A 92 -16.28 6.28 15.71
N GLN A 93 -16.54 7.45 15.15
CA GLN A 93 -17.62 7.60 14.21
C GLN A 93 -17.21 6.98 12.86
N THR A 94 -17.94 5.98 12.41
CA THR A 94 -17.72 5.38 11.11
C THR A 94 -18.31 6.30 10.06
N VAL A 95 -17.45 6.97 9.30
CA VAL A 95 -17.81 7.89 8.22
C VAL A 95 -17.23 7.33 6.92
N VAL A 96 -18.11 6.96 5.99
CA VAL A 96 -17.68 6.46 4.69
C VAL A 96 -17.07 7.62 3.89
N LYS A 97 -15.84 7.47 3.42
CA LYS A 97 -15.12 8.49 2.64
C LYS A 97 -14.80 8.07 1.22
N ALA A 98 -14.83 6.77 0.95
CA ALA A 98 -14.41 6.22 -0.34
C ALA A 98 -15.26 5.01 -0.74
N LEU A 99 -15.54 4.90 -2.04
CA LEU A 99 -16.15 3.74 -2.65
C LEU A 99 -15.30 3.22 -3.81
N CYS A 100 -15.16 1.89 -3.88
CA CYS A 100 -14.67 1.19 -5.05
C CYS A 100 -15.88 0.67 -5.83
N LEU A 101 -16.19 1.29 -6.95
CA LEU A 101 -17.29 0.89 -7.81
C LEU A 101 -16.82 -0.16 -8.81
N HIS A 102 -17.32 -1.38 -8.71
CA HIS A 102 -17.11 -2.43 -9.70
C HIS A 102 -17.97 -2.15 -10.93
N ILE A 103 -17.44 -1.33 -11.83
CA ILE A 103 -18.15 -0.88 -13.04
C ILE A 103 -18.46 -2.05 -13.98
N ALA A 104 -17.58 -3.06 -13.98
CA ALA A 104 -17.76 -4.27 -14.77
C ALA A 104 -17.29 -5.50 -13.99
N HIS A 105 -18.13 -6.51 -13.86
CA HIS A 105 -17.77 -7.87 -13.56
C HIS A 105 -17.58 -8.61 -14.88
N ASP A 106 -16.63 -8.15 -15.69
CA ASP A 106 -16.14 -8.74 -16.93
C ASP A 106 -14.79 -8.11 -17.29
N CYS A 107 -13.94 -8.84 -17.99
CA CYS A 107 -12.64 -8.37 -18.42
C CYS A 107 -12.30 -8.91 -19.83
N ASN A 108 -11.55 -8.14 -20.60
CA ASN A 108 -11.06 -8.49 -21.92
C ASN A 108 -9.68 -9.16 -21.91
N LEU A 109 -9.06 -9.34 -20.74
CA LEU A 109 -7.85 -10.12 -20.49
C LEU A 109 -8.16 -11.36 -19.64
N ALA A 110 -7.23 -12.32 -19.62
CA ALA A 110 -7.26 -13.53 -18.80
C ALA A 110 -5.96 -13.64 -17.98
N CYS A 111 -5.75 -12.68 -17.05
CA CYS A 111 -4.56 -12.64 -16.21
C CYS A 111 -4.49 -13.88 -15.31
N ARG A 112 -3.35 -14.60 -15.30
CA ARG A 112 -3.19 -15.88 -14.59
C ARG A 112 -3.33 -15.74 -13.06
N TYR A 113 -2.92 -14.60 -12.50
CA TYR A 113 -3.02 -14.31 -11.07
C TYR A 113 -4.29 -13.51 -10.69
N CYS A 114 -5.30 -13.46 -11.56
CA CYS A 114 -6.47 -12.64 -11.34
C CYS A 114 -7.32 -13.17 -10.18
N PHE A 115 -7.28 -12.53 -9.02
CA PHE A 115 -8.12 -12.88 -7.86
C PHE A 115 -9.63 -12.73 -8.14
N ALA A 116 -9.98 -12.01 -9.20
CA ALA A 116 -11.36 -11.76 -9.62
C ALA A 116 -11.84 -12.71 -10.71
N GLU A 117 -11.12 -13.81 -11.01
CA GLU A 117 -11.52 -14.83 -12.02
C GLU A 117 -11.96 -14.20 -13.35
N GLU A 118 -11.04 -13.53 -14.03
CA GLU A 118 -11.32 -12.75 -15.24
C GLU A 118 -12.38 -11.66 -15.06
N GLY A 119 -12.58 -11.20 -13.82
CA GLY A 119 -13.52 -10.15 -13.46
C GLY A 119 -14.88 -10.65 -12.98
N GLU A 120 -15.12 -11.95 -12.88
CA GLU A 120 -16.42 -12.52 -12.47
C GLU A 120 -16.65 -12.52 -10.96
N TYR A 121 -15.60 -12.45 -10.14
CA TYR A 121 -15.66 -12.40 -8.66
C TYR A 121 -16.52 -13.53 -8.07
N HIS A 122 -16.23 -14.77 -8.43
CA HIS A 122 -16.93 -15.98 -8.00
C HIS A 122 -18.44 -15.99 -8.34
N GLY A 123 -18.86 -15.17 -9.30
CA GLY A 123 -20.26 -14.96 -9.60
C GLY A 123 -20.58 -15.03 -11.09
N ARG A 124 -21.18 -13.98 -11.57
CA ARG A 124 -21.62 -13.88 -12.98
C ARG A 124 -21.16 -12.56 -13.59
N ARG A 125 -20.97 -12.55 -14.89
CA ARG A 125 -20.67 -11.33 -15.63
C ARG A 125 -21.84 -10.35 -15.55
N ALA A 126 -21.50 -9.09 -15.31
CA ALA A 126 -22.44 -7.98 -15.26
C ALA A 126 -21.73 -6.66 -15.53
N LEU A 127 -22.48 -5.69 -16.01
CA LEU A 127 -22.07 -4.29 -16.10
C LEU A 127 -22.94 -3.47 -15.15
N MET A 128 -22.33 -2.60 -14.35
CA MET A 128 -23.05 -1.71 -13.45
C MET A 128 -23.97 -0.76 -14.26
N SER A 129 -25.23 -0.66 -13.87
CA SER A 129 -26.12 0.34 -14.44
C SER A 129 -25.83 1.73 -13.84
N PHE A 130 -26.11 2.79 -14.61
CA PHE A 130 -26.04 4.16 -14.08
C PHE A 130 -26.90 4.32 -12.81
N LYS A 131 -28.08 3.68 -12.75
CA LYS A 131 -28.97 3.73 -11.60
C LYS A 131 -28.31 3.20 -10.32
N VAL A 132 -27.58 2.10 -10.40
CA VAL A 132 -26.86 1.52 -9.25
C VAL A 132 -25.72 2.44 -8.84
N GLY A 133 -24.87 2.86 -9.78
CA GLY A 133 -23.75 3.75 -9.49
C GLY A 133 -24.21 5.10 -8.90
N LYS A 134 -25.32 5.67 -9.42
CA LYS A 134 -25.94 6.87 -8.86
C LYS A 134 -26.33 6.67 -7.39
N LYS A 135 -27.02 5.58 -7.06
CA LYS A 135 -27.40 5.27 -5.66
C LYS A 135 -26.18 5.10 -4.76
N ALA A 136 -25.10 4.52 -5.29
CA ALA A 136 -23.84 4.39 -4.55
C ALA A 136 -23.23 5.76 -4.23
N LEU A 137 -23.21 6.71 -5.19
CA LEU A 137 -22.77 8.09 -4.94
C LEU A 137 -23.66 8.82 -3.94
N ASP A 138 -24.99 8.66 -4.04
CA ASP A 138 -25.95 9.22 -3.09
C ASP A 138 -25.70 8.67 -1.67
N PHE A 139 -25.47 7.35 -1.55
CA PHE A 139 -25.08 6.71 -0.29
C PHE A 139 -23.79 7.29 0.28
N LEU A 140 -22.75 7.46 -0.54
CA LEU A 140 -21.48 8.03 -0.11
C LEU A 140 -21.66 9.45 0.43
N ILE A 141 -22.44 10.29 -0.25
CA ILE A 141 -22.74 11.65 0.20
C ILE A 141 -23.45 11.63 1.55
N ALA A 142 -24.50 10.82 1.67
CA ALA A 142 -25.32 10.73 2.88
C ALA A 142 -24.54 10.21 4.10
N ASN A 143 -23.56 9.29 3.89
CA ASN A 143 -22.80 8.64 4.95
C ASN A 143 -21.40 9.24 5.18
N SER A 144 -21.07 10.36 4.49
CA SER A 144 -19.77 11.01 4.58
C SER A 144 -19.65 12.05 5.72
N GLY A 145 -20.74 12.34 6.43
CA GLY A 145 -20.77 13.32 7.52
C GLY A 145 -20.25 14.70 7.05
N SER A 146 -19.39 15.31 7.84
CA SER A 146 -18.78 16.61 7.53
C SER A 146 -17.61 16.56 6.55
N ARG A 147 -17.21 15.38 6.05
CA ARG A 147 -16.08 15.26 5.10
C ARG A 147 -16.41 15.98 3.80
N HIS A 148 -15.53 16.88 3.39
CA HIS A 148 -15.63 17.60 2.12
C HIS A 148 -15.10 16.76 0.96
N ASN A 149 -13.92 16.12 1.13
CA ASN A 149 -13.29 15.33 0.08
C ASN A 149 -13.75 13.86 0.14
N LEU A 150 -14.27 13.36 -0.98
CA LEU A 150 -14.73 11.99 -1.16
C LEU A 150 -13.95 11.32 -2.30
N GLU A 151 -13.73 10.03 -2.21
CA GLU A 151 -12.98 9.27 -3.21
C GLU A 151 -13.87 8.22 -3.86
N VAL A 152 -13.73 8.05 -5.17
CA VAL A 152 -14.45 7.03 -5.94
C VAL A 152 -13.48 6.39 -6.90
N ASP A 153 -13.27 5.10 -6.73
CA ASP A 153 -12.41 4.29 -7.59
C ASP A 153 -13.28 3.50 -8.58
N PHE A 154 -13.11 3.75 -9.87
CA PHE A 154 -13.69 2.92 -10.92
C PHE A 154 -12.82 1.69 -11.13
N PHE A 155 -13.35 0.53 -10.81
CA PHE A 155 -12.65 -0.73 -10.72
C PHE A 155 -13.50 -1.90 -11.26
N GLY A 156 -13.09 -3.14 -10.95
CA GLY A 156 -13.78 -4.39 -11.30
C GLY A 156 -12.89 -5.29 -12.15
N GLY A 157 -13.43 -5.89 -13.20
CA GLY A 157 -12.65 -6.57 -14.24
C GLY A 157 -11.91 -5.55 -15.10
N GLU A 158 -12.60 -4.96 -16.10
CA GLU A 158 -12.09 -3.82 -16.87
C GLU A 158 -13.15 -2.70 -16.97
N PRO A 159 -12.97 -1.59 -16.27
CA PRO A 159 -13.96 -0.51 -16.23
C PRO A 159 -14.25 0.13 -17.59
N LEU A 160 -13.27 0.16 -18.50
CA LEU A 160 -13.47 0.72 -19.83
C LEU A 160 -14.46 -0.08 -20.71
N MET A 161 -14.80 -1.31 -20.32
CA MET A 161 -15.89 -2.05 -20.96
C MET A 161 -17.27 -1.43 -20.73
N ASN A 162 -17.39 -0.56 -19.72
CA ASN A 162 -18.62 0.15 -19.38
C ASN A 162 -18.38 1.67 -19.32
N TRP A 163 -17.59 2.18 -20.25
CA TRP A 163 -17.07 3.55 -20.23
C TRP A 163 -18.14 4.63 -20.18
N GLN A 164 -19.28 4.44 -20.84
CA GLN A 164 -20.36 5.43 -20.83
C GLN A 164 -20.88 5.66 -19.41
N VAL A 165 -21.07 4.60 -18.63
CA VAL A 165 -21.51 4.71 -17.23
C VAL A 165 -20.48 5.43 -16.36
N VAL A 166 -19.19 5.22 -16.59
CA VAL A 166 -18.14 5.99 -15.90
C VAL A 166 -18.29 7.48 -16.18
N LYS A 167 -18.46 7.88 -17.45
CA LYS A 167 -18.65 9.30 -17.84
C LYS A 167 -19.92 9.89 -17.18
N ASP A 168 -21.01 9.17 -17.20
CA ASP A 168 -22.29 9.61 -16.64
C ASP A 168 -22.20 9.77 -15.11
N LEU A 169 -21.53 8.86 -14.41
CA LEU A 169 -21.32 8.94 -12.96
C LEU A 169 -20.40 10.10 -12.56
N VAL A 170 -19.35 10.36 -13.34
CA VAL A 170 -18.50 11.54 -13.13
C VAL A 170 -19.31 12.83 -13.30
N ALA A 171 -20.09 12.94 -14.38
CA ALA A 171 -20.95 14.11 -14.61
C ALA A 171 -21.93 14.30 -13.46
N TYR A 172 -22.61 13.23 -13.02
CA TYR A 172 -23.51 13.26 -11.88
C TYR A 172 -22.79 13.71 -10.59
N GLY A 173 -21.62 13.14 -10.29
CA GLY A 173 -20.82 13.53 -9.13
C GLY A 173 -20.46 15.01 -9.13
N ARG A 174 -20.06 15.58 -10.28
CA ARG A 174 -19.76 17.01 -10.43
C ARG A 174 -20.98 17.92 -10.18
N GLU A 175 -22.18 17.46 -10.50
CA GLU A 175 -23.41 18.17 -10.16
C GLU A 175 -23.69 18.12 -8.65
N GLN A 176 -23.52 16.94 -8.03
CA GLN A 176 -23.75 16.74 -6.59
C GLN A 176 -22.74 17.51 -5.72
N GLU A 177 -21.49 17.72 -6.18
CA GLU A 177 -20.50 18.55 -5.50
C GLU A 177 -21.05 19.94 -5.14
N LYS A 178 -21.77 20.55 -6.08
CA LYS A 178 -22.32 21.89 -5.92
C LYS A 178 -23.47 21.95 -4.92
N ILE A 179 -24.28 20.86 -4.85
CA ILE A 179 -25.47 20.78 -4.02
C ILE A 179 -25.10 20.48 -2.55
N HIS A 180 -24.13 19.59 -2.35
CA HIS A 180 -23.81 19.02 -1.04
C HIS A 180 -22.52 19.55 -0.42
N ASN A 181 -21.86 20.52 -1.04
CA ASN A 181 -20.53 21.02 -0.60
C ASN A 181 -19.52 19.89 -0.44
N LYS A 182 -19.47 18.99 -1.40
CA LYS A 182 -18.51 17.87 -1.48
C LYS A 182 -17.57 18.10 -2.66
N LYS A 183 -16.45 17.35 -2.66
CA LYS A 183 -15.51 17.29 -3.77
C LYS A 183 -15.11 15.84 -4.01
N PHE A 184 -15.44 15.33 -5.18
CA PHE A 184 -15.06 13.97 -5.58
C PHE A 184 -13.69 13.95 -6.22
N ARG A 185 -12.86 13.02 -5.75
CA ARG A 185 -11.66 12.59 -6.42
C ARG A 185 -11.95 11.24 -7.08
N PHE A 186 -12.04 11.24 -8.39
CA PHE A 186 -12.24 10.02 -9.16
C PHE A 186 -10.90 9.39 -9.53
N THR A 187 -10.81 8.07 -9.42
CA THR A 187 -9.67 7.24 -9.84
C THR A 187 -10.17 6.17 -10.79
N LEU A 188 -9.35 5.80 -11.75
CA LEU A 188 -9.61 4.71 -12.70
C LEU A 188 -8.44 3.73 -12.69
N THR A 189 -8.74 2.43 -12.59
CA THR A 189 -7.75 1.36 -12.82
C THR A 189 -8.09 0.64 -14.12
N THR A 190 -7.14 0.55 -15.06
CA THR A 190 -7.37 -0.08 -16.36
C THR A 190 -6.20 -0.94 -16.82
N ASN A 191 -6.51 -2.01 -17.55
CA ASN A 191 -5.52 -2.82 -18.26
C ASN A 191 -5.06 -2.19 -19.59
N GLY A 192 -5.65 -1.07 -19.99
CA GLY A 192 -5.24 -0.27 -21.15
C GLY A 192 -5.65 -0.78 -22.52
N VAL A 193 -6.20 -1.96 -22.65
CA VAL A 193 -6.59 -2.51 -23.97
C VAL A 193 -7.55 -1.57 -24.70
N LEU A 194 -8.54 -1.02 -23.99
CA LEU A 194 -9.55 -0.11 -24.54
C LEU A 194 -9.17 1.38 -24.44
N LEU A 195 -7.99 1.69 -23.87
CA LEU A 195 -7.52 3.07 -23.77
C LEU A 195 -7.28 3.65 -25.17
N ASN A 196 -7.89 4.83 -25.43
CA ASN A 196 -7.76 5.59 -26.67
C ASN A 196 -7.70 7.09 -26.35
N ASP A 197 -7.59 7.94 -27.36
CA ASP A 197 -7.40 9.38 -27.19
C ASP A 197 -8.58 10.05 -26.47
N GLU A 198 -9.83 9.66 -26.76
CA GLU A 198 -11.02 10.18 -26.06
C GLU A 198 -10.96 9.87 -24.56
N VAL A 199 -10.63 8.61 -24.21
CA VAL A 199 -10.52 8.19 -22.81
C VAL A 199 -9.38 8.93 -22.11
N MET A 200 -8.22 9.10 -22.78
CA MET A 200 -7.08 9.83 -22.23
C MET A 200 -7.43 11.29 -21.93
N GLU A 201 -8.07 11.97 -22.87
CA GLU A 201 -8.51 13.36 -22.72
C GLU A 201 -9.49 13.52 -21.56
N PHE A 202 -10.49 12.65 -21.48
CA PHE A 202 -11.44 12.65 -20.38
C PHE A 202 -10.74 12.39 -19.02
N CYS A 203 -9.86 11.40 -18.95
CA CYS A 203 -9.12 11.11 -17.73
C CYS A 203 -8.20 12.24 -17.30
N ASN A 204 -7.56 12.93 -18.24
CA ASN A 204 -6.72 14.11 -17.95
C ASN A 204 -7.52 15.25 -17.31
N LYS A 205 -8.78 15.40 -17.71
CA LYS A 205 -9.67 16.45 -17.21
C LYS A 205 -10.31 16.07 -15.86
N GLU A 206 -10.80 14.86 -15.73
CA GLU A 206 -11.73 14.48 -14.66
C GLU A 206 -11.12 13.56 -13.58
N MET A 207 -10.11 12.73 -13.92
CA MET A 207 -9.56 11.77 -12.99
C MET A 207 -8.40 12.36 -12.17
N GLY A 208 -8.53 12.31 -10.85
CA GLY A 208 -7.48 12.70 -9.91
C GLY A 208 -6.27 11.79 -9.94
N ASN A 209 -6.46 10.52 -10.33
CA ASN A 209 -5.40 9.54 -10.54
C ASN A 209 -5.85 8.46 -11.53
N VAL A 210 -4.91 7.84 -12.23
CA VAL A 210 -5.17 6.67 -13.10
C VAL A 210 -4.10 5.61 -12.87
N VAL A 211 -4.55 4.38 -12.65
CA VAL A 211 -3.67 3.21 -12.49
C VAL A 211 -3.65 2.43 -13.80
N LEU A 212 -2.47 2.26 -14.36
CA LEU A 212 -2.20 1.60 -15.64
C LEU A 212 -1.54 0.25 -15.36
N SER A 213 -2.23 -0.85 -15.65
CA SER A 213 -1.80 -2.19 -15.25
C SER A 213 -0.77 -2.77 -16.23
N ILE A 214 0.51 -2.83 -15.80
CA ILE A 214 1.63 -3.42 -16.55
C ILE A 214 2.65 -4.02 -15.58
N ASP A 215 3.10 -5.27 -15.80
CA ASP A 215 3.91 -5.99 -14.82
C ASP A 215 5.42 -5.73 -14.92
N GLY A 216 5.89 -5.15 -16.00
CA GLY A 216 7.32 -4.88 -16.22
C GLY A 216 7.75 -5.27 -17.61
N ARG A 217 8.80 -6.12 -17.74
CA ARG A 217 9.34 -6.61 -19.01
C ARG A 217 8.26 -7.33 -19.81
N LYS A 218 8.37 -7.28 -21.14
CA LYS A 218 7.37 -7.82 -22.07
C LYS A 218 7.07 -9.30 -21.80
N GLU A 219 8.10 -10.11 -21.65
CA GLU A 219 7.95 -11.55 -21.41
C GLU A 219 7.23 -11.87 -20.10
N VAL A 220 7.49 -11.11 -19.03
CA VAL A 220 6.79 -11.23 -17.75
C VAL A 220 5.33 -10.83 -17.90
N HIS A 221 5.09 -9.67 -18.50
CA HIS A 221 3.74 -9.15 -18.71
C HIS A 221 2.89 -10.07 -19.59
N ASP A 222 3.40 -10.46 -20.76
CA ASP A 222 2.66 -11.29 -21.73
C ASP A 222 2.37 -12.69 -21.17
N PHE A 223 3.26 -13.24 -20.34
CA PHE A 223 3.01 -14.48 -19.64
C PHE A 223 1.87 -14.39 -18.63
N MET A 224 1.85 -13.33 -17.81
CA MET A 224 0.90 -13.19 -16.71
C MET A 224 -0.42 -12.51 -17.12
N ARG A 225 -0.43 -11.67 -18.17
CA ARG A 225 -1.60 -10.90 -18.64
C ARG A 225 -1.94 -11.14 -20.12
N PRO A 226 -2.16 -12.40 -20.52
CA PRO A 226 -2.56 -12.70 -21.89
C PRO A 226 -4.01 -12.28 -22.18
N PHE A 227 -4.32 -12.10 -23.46
CA PHE A 227 -5.70 -12.15 -23.93
C PHE A 227 -6.28 -13.54 -23.71
N ARG A 228 -7.61 -13.66 -23.67
CA ARG A 228 -8.32 -14.96 -23.54
C ARG A 228 -7.90 -16.01 -24.58
N LYS A 229 -7.40 -15.58 -25.74
CA LYS A 229 -6.87 -16.47 -26.82
C LYS A 229 -5.37 -16.77 -26.69
N GLY A 230 -4.73 -16.35 -25.59
CA GLY A 230 -3.34 -16.62 -25.26
C GLY A 230 -2.31 -15.66 -25.89
N ALA A 231 -2.71 -14.71 -26.73
CA ALA A 231 -1.78 -13.70 -27.25
C ALA A 231 -1.37 -12.72 -26.13
N GLY A 232 -0.13 -12.23 -26.16
CA GLY A 232 0.36 -11.21 -25.24
C GLY A 232 -0.31 -9.86 -25.47
N SER A 233 -0.41 -9.05 -24.42
CA SER A 233 -1.07 -7.73 -24.44
C SER A 233 -0.09 -6.55 -24.40
N TYR A 234 1.18 -6.77 -24.12
CA TYR A 234 2.20 -5.74 -23.89
C TYR A 234 2.33 -4.76 -25.06
N ASP A 235 2.54 -5.25 -26.28
CA ASP A 235 2.78 -4.41 -27.46
C ASP A 235 1.59 -3.52 -27.79
N LEU A 236 0.37 -3.92 -27.43
CA LEU A 236 -0.83 -3.11 -27.62
C LEU A 236 -0.95 -1.99 -26.59
N ILE A 237 -0.63 -2.27 -25.31
CA ILE A 237 -0.90 -1.32 -24.23
C ILE A 237 0.26 -0.37 -23.96
N PHE A 238 1.51 -0.83 -24.13
CA PHE A 238 2.70 -0.04 -23.78
C PHE A 238 2.74 1.34 -24.47
N PRO A 239 2.55 1.47 -25.80
CA PRO A 239 2.57 2.78 -26.45
C PRO A 239 1.47 3.72 -25.96
N LYS A 240 0.31 3.16 -25.57
CA LYS A 240 -0.81 3.93 -25.02
C LYS A 240 -0.47 4.46 -23.62
N PHE A 241 0.15 3.63 -22.78
CA PHE A 241 0.57 4.01 -21.44
C PHE A 241 1.64 5.10 -21.45
N GLN A 242 2.62 4.98 -22.36
CA GLN A 242 3.65 5.98 -22.53
C GLN A 242 3.04 7.33 -22.95
N LYS A 243 2.20 7.33 -24.00
CA LYS A 243 1.47 8.52 -24.43
C LYS A 243 0.64 9.14 -23.31
N PHE A 244 -0.05 8.31 -22.52
CA PHE A 244 -0.88 8.77 -21.42
C PHE A 244 -0.04 9.41 -20.29
N ALA A 245 1.03 8.77 -19.85
CA ALA A 245 1.94 9.30 -18.83
C ALA A 245 2.54 10.65 -19.24
N GLU A 246 2.97 10.79 -20.51
CA GLU A 246 3.48 12.03 -21.08
C GLU A 246 2.38 13.13 -21.11
N SER A 247 1.16 12.79 -21.50
CA SER A 247 0.04 13.74 -21.55
C SER A 247 -0.37 14.28 -20.17
N ARG A 248 0.04 13.59 -19.08
CA ARG A 248 -0.15 14.01 -17.70
C ARG A 248 1.10 14.65 -17.08
N ASN A 249 2.13 14.97 -17.88
CA ASN A 249 3.43 15.48 -17.39
C ASN A 249 4.05 14.57 -16.30
N GLN A 250 3.93 13.27 -16.44
CA GLN A 250 4.44 12.26 -15.51
C GLN A 250 3.89 12.38 -14.08
N ASP A 251 2.66 12.90 -13.90
CA ASP A 251 2.01 13.07 -12.59
C ASP A 251 0.59 12.49 -12.57
N LYS A 252 0.10 12.19 -11.38
CA LYS A 252 -1.26 11.68 -11.11
C LYS A 252 -1.62 10.43 -11.90
N TYR A 253 -0.67 9.54 -12.07
CA TYR A 253 -0.84 8.19 -12.56
C TYR A 253 0.10 7.24 -11.81
N TYR A 254 -0.14 5.94 -11.94
CA TYR A 254 0.82 4.90 -11.61
C TYR A 254 0.79 3.85 -12.72
N VAL A 255 1.97 3.38 -13.15
CA VAL A 255 2.07 2.06 -13.75
C VAL A 255 2.13 1.05 -12.62
N ARG A 256 1.25 0.07 -12.63
CA ARG A 256 1.14 -0.91 -11.54
C ARG A 256 1.25 -2.33 -12.08
N GLY A 257 2.24 -3.04 -11.59
CA GLY A 257 2.50 -4.43 -11.90
C GLY A 257 2.37 -5.34 -10.69
N THR A 258 2.49 -6.63 -10.96
CA THR A 258 2.52 -7.68 -9.93
C THR A 258 3.70 -8.60 -10.22
N PHE A 259 4.55 -8.85 -9.22
CA PHE A 259 5.58 -9.88 -9.33
C PHE A 259 5.14 -11.16 -8.62
N THR A 260 5.67 -12.28 -9.08
CA THR A 260 5.27 -13.62 -8.70
C THR A 260 6.50 -14.49 -8.49
N HIS A 261 6.31 -15.75 -8.12
CA HIS A 261 7.40 -16.75 -8.07
C HIS A 261 8.18 -16.86 -9.39
N HIS A 262 7.56 -16.53 -10.52
CA HIS A 262 8.20 -16.62 -11.85
C HIS A 262 9.16 -15.47 -12.17
N ASN A 263 9.09 -14.34 -11.47
CA ASN A 263 9.93 -13.17 -11.69
C ASN A 263 10.42 -12.56 -10.36
N LEU A 264 11.12 -13.36 -9.58
CA LEU A 264 11.70 -12.92 -8.30
C LEU A 264 12.70 -11.78 -8.47
N ASP A 265 13.26 -11.61 -9.68
CA ASP A 265 14.11 -10.50 -10.10
C ASP A 265 13.31 -9.22 -10.44
N PHE A 266 12.22 -8.98 -9.73
CA PHE A 266 11.24 -7.91 -10.00
C PHE A 266 11.85 -6.50 -10.03
N SER A 267 13.02 -6.29 -9.42
CA SER A 267 13.74 -5.02 -9.54
C SER A 267 14.05 -4.68 -10.99
N GLN A 268 14.32 -5.69 -11.84
CA GLN A 268 14.54 -5.51 -13.27
C GLN A 268 13.26 -5.05 -13.99
N ASP A 269 12.10 -5.49 -13.53
CA ASP A 269 10.81 -5.05 -14.06
C ASP A 269 10.54 -3.58 -13.70
N VAL A 270 10.82 -3.19 -12.47
CA VAL A 270 10.72 -1.79 -12.02
C VAL A 270 11.69 -0.89 -12.81
N LEU A 271 12.95 -1.32 -12.95
CA LEU A 271 13.99 -0.55 -13.67
C LEU A 271 13.67 -0.47 -15.16
N HIS A 272 13.15 -1.54 -15.76
CA HIS A 272 12.68 -1.53 -17.14
C HIS A 272 11.59 -0.47 -17.36
N LEU A 273 10.58 -0.40 -16.48
CA LEU A 273 9.53 0.63 -16.56
C LEU A 273 10.12 2.05 -16.39
N ALA A 274 11.07 2.23 -15.48
CA ALA A 274 11.75 3.51 -15.29
C ALA A 274 12.58 3.93 -16.53
N ASP A 275 13.27 2.97 -17.18
CA ASP A 275 14.04 3.19 -18.41
C ASP A 275 13.17 3.54 -19.61
N LEU A 276 11.92 3.06 -19.61
CA LEU A 276 10.89 3.45 -20.59
C LEU A 276 10.28 4.84 -20.33
N GLY A 277 10.74 5.55 -19.29
CA GLY A 277 10.36 6.92 -18.99
C GLY A 277 9.22 7.07 -17.98
N PHE A 278 8.68 6.00 -17.41
CA PHE A 278 7.67 6.13 -16.36
C PHE A 278 8.28 6.63 -15.04
N LYS A 279 7.65 7.64 -14.44
CA LYS A 279 8.11 8.28 -13.19
C LYS A 279 7.33 7.86 -11.95
N GLN A 280 6.21 7.18 -12.10
CA GLN A 280 5.35 6.72 -11.00
C GLN A 280 5.12 5.22 -11.15
N ILE A 281 5.80 4.41 -10.34
CA ILE A 281 5.86 2.95 -10.51
C ILE A 281 5.44 2.26 -9.22
N SER A 282 4.61 1.23 -9.33
CA SER A 282 4.22 0.32 -8.25
C SER A 282 4.28 -1.11 -8.77
N VAL A 283 5.05 -1.97 -8.14
CA VAL A 283 5.09 -3.41 -8.43
C VAL A 283 4.85 -4.16 -7.12
N GLU A 284 3.69 -4.83 -7.05
CA GLU A 284 3.19 -5.51 -5.86
C GLU A 284 3.60 -6.98 -5.86
N PRO A 285 3.79 -7.60 -4.69
CA PRO A 285 3.84 -9.06 -4.61
C PRO A 285 2.46 -9.65 -4.89
N VAL A 286 2.42 -10.78 -5.59
CA VAL A 286 1.19 -11.54 -5.69
C VAL A 286 0.82 -12.08 -4.30
N VAL A 287 -0.48 -12.07 -4.00
CA VAL A 287 -1.05 -12.78 -2.85
C VAL A 287 -2.00 -13.82 -3.42
N ALA A 288 -1.66 -15.07 -3.24
CA ALA A 288 -2.36 -16.20 -3.82
C ALA A 288 -2.34 -17.40 -2.85
N ASP A 289 -3.18 -18.38 -3.12
CA ASP A 289 -3.12 -19.66 -2.42
C ASP A 289 -1.74 -20.31 -2.65
N PRO A 290 -1.08 -20.85 -1.62
CA PRO A 290 0.25 -21.48 -1.75
C PRO A 290 0.31 -22.64 -2.77
N SER A 291 -0.81 -23.23 -3.15
CA SER A 291 -0.89 -24.28 -4.18
C SER A 291 -0.75 -23.76 -5.61
N GLU A 292 -0.92 -22.45 -5.82
CA GLU A 292 -0.75 -21.84 -7.13
C GLU A 292 0.73 -21.79 -7.54
N GLU A 293 1.01 -22.11 -8.82
CA GLU A 293 2.39 -22.18 -9.32
C GLU A 293 3.12 -20.82 -9.29
N TYR A 294 2.37 -19.73 -9.35
CA TYR A 294 2.88 -18.35 -9.31
C TYR A 294 2.93 -17.75 -7.89
N ALA A 295 2.42 -18.47 -6.88
CA ALA A 295 2.41 -17.98 -5.50
C ALA A 295 3.83 -17.80 -4.96
N LEU A 296 4.03 -16.73 -4.18
CA LEU A 296 5.27 -16.53 -3.43
C LEU A 296 5.35 -17.51 -2.26
N ARG A 297 6.55 -17.97 -1.97
CA ARG A 297 6.87 -18.94 -0.92
C ARG A 297 7.90 -18.37 0.04
N GLU A 298 8.02 -18.96 1.22
CA GLU A 298 9.03 -18.55 2.20
C GLU A 298 10.46 -18.68 1.64
N GLU A 299 10.72 -19.69 0.81
CA GLU A 299 12.01 -19.92 0.14
C GLU A 299 12.40 -18.80 -0.84
N ASP A 300 11.44 -18.01 -1.31
CA ASP A 300 11.66 -16.87 -2.23
C ASP A 300 12.15 -15.62 -1.48
N LEU A 301 11.87 -15.54 -0.17
CA LEU A 301 12.12 -14.33 0.62
C LEU A 301 13.57 -13.83 0.55
N PRO A 302 14.62 -14.69 0.68
CA PRO A 302 15.99 -14.20 0.59
C PRO A 302 16.28 -13.47 -0.73
N LYS A 303 15.80 -14.02 -1.85
CA LYS A 303 15.98 -13.40 -3.17
C LYS A 303 15.22 -12.08 -3.29
N ILE A 304 13.98 -12.05 -2.83
CA ILE A 304 13.15 -10.83 -2.87
C ILE A 304 13.77 -9.72 -2.00
N MET A 305 14.33 -10.06 -0.81
CA MET A 305 15.00 -9.09 0.05
C MET A 305 16.23 -8.48 -0.62
N GLU A 306 17.04 -9.30 -1.29
CA GLU A 306 18.18 -8.84 -2.10
C GLU A 306 17.73 -7.89 -3.20
N GLU A 307 16.64 -8.21 -3.90
CA GLU A 307 16.11 -7.37 -4.98
C GLU A 307 15.60 -6.00 -4.48
N TYR A 308 15.02 -5.94 -3.27
CA TYR A 308 14.68 -4.66 -2.65
C TYR A 308 15.93 -3.82 -2.34
N ASP A 309 17.02 -4.44 -1.85
CA ASP A 309 18.28 -3.74 -1.58
C ASP A 309 18.92 -3.22 -2.87
N LEU A 310 18.93 -4.05 -3.93
CA LEU A 310 19.44 -3.65 -5.26
C LEU A 310 18.63 -2.47 -5.83
N LEU A 311 17.30 -2.56 -5.75
CA LEU A 311 16.41 -1.50 -6.23
C LEU A 311 16.65 -0.19 -5.46
N ALA A 312 16.75 -0.25 -4.13
CA ALA A 312 16.98 0.91 -3.28
C ALA A 312 18.32 1.60 -3.62
N LYS A 313 19.39 0.81 -3.81
CA LYS A 313 20.71 1.30 -4.22
C LYS A 313 20.67 1.96 -5.59
N GLU A 314 20.01 1.35 -6.56
CA GLU A 314 19.89 1.91 -7.91
C GLU A 314 19.04 3.18 -7.93
N MET A 315 18.00 3.27 -7.10
CA MET A 315 17.18 4.49 -6.96
C MET A 315 17.98 5.67 -6.42
N ILE A 316 18.83 5.46 -5.40
CA ILE A 316 19.73 6.51 -4.89
C ILE A 316 20.64 7.00 -5.99
N LYS A 317 21.30 6.08 -6.71
CA LYS A 317 22.20 6.42 -7.82
C LYS A 317 21.47 7.24 -8.90
N ARG A 318 20.29 6.79 -9.33
CA ARG A 318 19.49 7.50 -10.35
C ARG A 318 19.01 8.86 -9.88
N GLU A 319 18.67 9.02 -8.60
CA GLU A 319 18.28 10.31 -8.04
C GLU A 319 19.44 11.31 -8.12
N LYS A 320 20.67 10.90 -7.70
CA LYS A 320 21.91 11.70 -7.81
C LYS A 320 22.27 12.05 -9.26
N GLU A 321 21.90 11.20 -10.23
CA GLU A 321 22.11 11.44 -11.67
C GLU A 321 20.98 12.29 -12.32
N GLY A 322 19.98 12.72 -11.57
CA GLY A 322 18.82 13.45 -12.12
C GLY A 322 17.85 12.58 -12.96
N LYS A 323 17.95 11.26 -12.83
CA LYS A 323 17.09 10.25 -13.51
C LYS A 323 16.11 9.58 -12.56
N GLY A 324 15.84 10.19 -11.41
CA GLY A 324 14.99 9.64 -10.37
C GLY A 324 13.57 9.29 -10.83
N PHE A 325 12.98 8.33 -10.15
CA PHE A 325 11.58 7.94 -10.28
C PHE A 325 11.02 7.59 -8.90
N LYS A 326 9.71 7.55 -8.77
CA LYS A 326 9.04 7.17 -7.52
C LYS A 326 8.64 5.69 -7.57
N PHE A 327 9.12 4.92 -6.61
CA PHE A 327 8.64 3.58 -6.36
C PHE A 327 7.69 3.62 -5.16
N PHE A 328 6.41 3.32 -5.39
CA PHE A 328 5.33 3.51 -4.42
C PHE A 328 5.63 2.89 -3.05
N HIS A 329 6.23 1.69 -3.04
CA HIS A 329 6.48 0.94 -1.80
C HIS A 329 7.63 1.49 -0.95
N PHE A 330 8.43 2.41 -1.48
CA PHE A 330 9.48 3.12 -0.73
C PHE A 330 9.07 4.55 -0.34
N MET A 331 7.81 4.94 -0.64
CA MET A 331 7.30 6.24 -0.26
C MET A 331 6.71 6.18 1.15
N ILE A 332 7.53 6.46 2.15
CA ILE A 332 7.10 6.63 3.54
C ILE A 332 7.27 8.09 3.98
N ASP A 333 6.36 8.57 4.82
CA ASP A 333 6.46 9.90 5.40
C ASP A 333 7.22 9.82 6.74
N LEU A 334 8.44 10.35 6.75
CA LEU A 334 9.31 10.42 7.92
C LEU A 334 9.24 11.77 8.65
N THR A 335 8.48 12.75 8.13
CA THR A 335 8.43 14.12 8.67
C THR A 335 7.29 14.38 9.66
N GLY A 336 6.40 13.46 9.82
CA GLY A 336 5.24 13.57 10.72
C GLY A 336 4.27 12.42 10.53
N GLY A 337 4.31 11.83 9.37
CA GLY A 337 3.48 10.69 8.96
C GLY A 337 1.97 10.99 8.94
N PRO A 338 1.16 10.02 8.60
CA PRO A 338 -0.29 10.15 8.67
C PRO A 338 -0.75 10.31 10.12
N CYS A 339 -1.97 10.82 10.31
CA CYS A 339 -2.54 10.91 11.66
C CYS A 339 -2.51 9.56 12.36
N VAL A 340 -2.39 9.56 13.70
CA VAL A 340 -2.29 8.36 14.56
C VAL A 340 -3.29 7.29 14.16
N TYR A 341 -4.52 7.69 13.86
CA TYR A 341 -5.58 6.80 13.46
C TYR A 341 -5.24 5.95 12.22
N LYS A 342 -4.69 6.58 11.17
CA LYS A 342 -4.24 5.85 9.96
C LYS A 342 -3.05 4.94 10.23
N ARG A 343 -2.16 5.35 11.13
CA ARG A 343 -1.03 4.51 11.55
C ARG A 343 -1.49 3.24 12.26
N LEU A 344 -2.64 3.28 12.94
CA LEU A 344 -3.14 2.15 13.71
C LEU A 344 -3.98 1.17 12.88
N SER A 345 -4.80 1.64 11.93
CA SER A 345 -5.85 0.84 11.29
C SER A 345 -5.81 0.78 9.76
N GLY A 346 -4.81 1.36 9.11
CA GLY A 346 -4.58 1.24 7.67
C GLY A 346 -5.63 1.88 6.77
N CYS A 347 -6.04 1.18 5.71
CA CYS A 347 -6.84 1.73 4.60
C CYS A 347 -8.28 2.06 4.95
N GLY A 348 -8.82 1.53 6.04
CA GLY A 348 -10.20 1.75 6.47
C GLY A 348 -11.23 0.86 5.75
N SER A 349 -10.80 -0.29 5.19
CA SER A 349 -11.72 -1.30 4.64
C SER A 349 -12.81 -1.66 5.63
N GLY A 350 -14.04 -1.89 5.15
CA GLY A 350 -15.21 -2.20 5.94
C GLY A 350 -15.73 -1.05 6.81
N THR A 351 -15.02 0.07 6.89
CA THR A 351 -15.41 1.22 7.74
C THR A 351 -15.49 2.52 6.96
N GLU A 352 -14.37 3.05 6.50
CA GLU A 352 -14.30 4.30 5.74
C GLU A 352 -14.29 4.07 4.22
N TYR A 353 -13.98 2.85 3.79
CA TYR A 353 -13.89 2.41 2.39
C TYR A 353 -14.73 1.15 2.20
N LEU A 354 -15.55 1.11 1.15
CA LEU A 354 -16.41 -0.01 0.77
C LEU A 354 -16.30 -0.30 -0.72
N ALA A 355 -16.46 -1.56 -1.12
CA ALA A 355 -16.69 -1.94 -2.51
C ALA A 355 -18.18 -2.05 -2.81
N VAL A 356 -18.55 -1.74 -4.06
CA VAL A 356 -19.95 -1.82 -4.54
C VAL A 356 -19.99 -2.66 -5.80
N THR A 357 -20.73 -3.75 -5.79
CA THR A 357 -20.90 -4.64 -6.96
C THR A 357 -21.78 -4.03 -8.05
N PRO A 358 -21.81 -4.58 -9.28
CA PRO A 358 -22.73 -4.13 -10.32
C PRO A 358 -24.22 -4.23 -9.94
N TRP A 359 -24.56 -5.04 -8.95
CA TRP A 359 -25.93 -5.19 -8.42
C TRP A 359 -26.23 -4.23 -7.28
N GLY A 360 -25.20 -3.58 -6.71
CA GLY A 360 -25.34 -2.61 -5.64
C GLY A 360 -25.01 -3.14 -4.26
N ASP A 361 -24.48 -4.35 -4.13
CA ASP A 361 -24.12 -4.94 -2.85
C ASP A 361 -22.84 -4.32 -2.29
N PHE A 362 -22.79 -4.11 -0.96
CA PHE A 362 -21.65 -3.58 -0.24
C PHE A 362 -20.78 -4.68 0.36
N TYR A 363 -19.46 -4.55 0.16
CA TYR A 363 -18.42 -5.37 0.78
C TYR A 363 -17.36 -4.51 1.44
N PRO A 364 -16.57 -5.05 2.41
CA PRO A 364 -15.51 -4.29 3.09
C PRO A 364 -14.46 -3.70 2.12
N CYS A 365 -14.08 -4.42 1.08
CA CYS A 365 -13.25 -3.96 -0.04
C CYS A 365 -13.42 -4.89 -1.25
N HIS A 366 -12.77 -4.55 -2.37
CA HIS A 366 -12.85 -5.32 -3.61
C HIS A 366 -12.38 -6.78 -3.47
N GLN A 367 -11.50 -7.10 -2.51
CA GLN A 367 -11.01 -8.46 -2.28
C GLN A 367 -11.98 -9.34 -1.47
N PHE A 368 -13.02 -8.77 -0.87
CA PHE A 368 -14.06 -9.52 -0.18
C PHE A 368 -15.31 -9.72 -1.03
N VAL A 369 -15.34 -9.17 -2.25
CA VAL A 369 -16.49 -9.34 -3.14
C VAL A 369 -16.64 -10.81 -3.53
N GLY A 370 -17.81 -11.38 -3.25
CA GLY A 370 -18.10 -12.80 -3.43
C GLY A 370 -18.06 -13.62 -2.13
N GLU A 371 -17.43 -13.10 -1.06
CA GLU A 371 -17.46 -13.73 0.27
C GLU A 371 -18.80 -13.41 0.95
N GLU A 372 -19.77 -14.33 0.91
CA GLU A 372 -21.16 -14.09 1.39
C GLU A 372 -21.21 -13.64 2.85
N GLU A 373 -20.30 -14.14 3.70
CA GLU A 373 -20.23 -13.77 5.11
C GLU A 373 -19.90 -12.29 5.34
N TYR A 374 -19.23 -11.64 4.35
CA TYR A 374 -18.88 -10.23 4.37
C TYR A 374 -19.80 -9.32 3.55
N LEU A 375 -20.95 -9.82 3.12
CA LEU A 375 -21.99 -8.99 2.53
C LEU A 375 -22.54 -8.03 3.59
N MET A 376 -22.35 -6.73 3.41
CA MET A 376 -22.65 -5.69 4.42
C MET A 376 -24.02 -5.03 4.24
N GLY A 377 -24.68 -5.27 3.13
CA GLY A 377 -25.93 -4.62 2.73
C GLY A 377 -25.89 -4.20 1.26
N ASN A 378 -26.71 -3.25 0.86
CA ASN A 378 -26.80 -2.81 -0.54
C ASN A 378 -27.17 -1.32 -0.67
N VAL A 379 -27.11 -0.78 -1.89
CA VAL A 379 -27.38 0.64 -2.18
C VAL A 379 -28.83 1.08 -1.90
N ASP A 380 -29.77 0.16 -1.75
CA ASP A 380 -31.19 0.45 -1.46
C ASP A 380 -31.48 0.48 0.04
N GLU A 381 -30.89 -0.42 0.79
CA GLU A 381 -31.13 -0.60 2.23
C GLU A 381 -30.02 0.05 3.09
N GLY A 382 -28.87 0.36 2.51
CA GLY A 382 -27.70 0.82 3.24
C GLY A 382 -26.94 -0.35 3.89
N ILE A 383 -26.19 -0.04 4.97
CA ILE A 383 -25.46 -1.05 5.74
C ILE A 383 -26.42 -1.78 6.68
N THR A 384 -26.67 -3.06 6.44
CA THR A 384 -27.53 -3.94 7.24
C THR A 384 -26.74 -4.81 8.24
N ARG A 385 -25.40 -4.88 8.06
CA ARG A 385 -24.48 -5.66 8.92
C ARG A 385 -23.47 -4.73 9.63
N PRO A 386 -23.92 -3.94 10.63
CA PRO A 386 -23.03 -3.06 11.41
C PRO A 386 -22.05 -3.84 12.28
N ASP A 387 -22.27 -5.11 12.51
CA ASP A 387 -21.34 -6.05 13.17
C ASP A 387 -20.04 -6.19 12.39
N ILE A 388 -20.11 -6.33 11.05
CA ILE A 388 -18.93 -6.36 10.17
C ILE A 388 -18.17 -5.03 10.24
N GLN A 389 -18.85 -3.89 10.16
CA GLN A 389 -18.20 -2.59 10.33
C GLN A 389 -17.45 -2.48 11.66
N LYS A 390 -18.07 -2.95 12.75
CA LYS A 390 -17.46 -2.95 14.08
C LYS A 390 -16.23 -3.86 14.13
N GLU A 391 -16.31 -5.04 13.53
CA GLU A 391 -15.21 -5.99 13.47
C GLU A 391 -13.99 -5.38 12.76
N PHE A 392 -14.17 -4.81 11.56
CA PHE A 392 -13.11 -4.11 10.84
C PHE A 392 -12.62 -2.86 11.59
N GLY A 393 -13.52 -2.14 12.25
CA GLY A 393 -13.18 -0.99 13.08
C GLY A 393 -12.28 -1.31 14.28
N CYS A 394 -12.38 -2.53 14.80
CA CYS A 394 -11.54 -3.04 15.89
C CYS A 394 -10.22 -3.64 15.39
N CYS A 395 -10.05 -3.86 14.07
CA CYS A 395 -8.84 -4.43 13.50
C CYS A 395 -7.74 -3.36 13.41
N ASN A 396 -6.72 -3.45 14.26
CA ASN A 396 -5.62 -2.49 14.33
C ASN A 396 -4.32 -3.15 14.84
N VAL A 397 -3.22 -2.40 14.87
CA VAL A 397 -1.89 -2.91 15.26
C VAL A 397 -1.81 -3.50 16.67
N TYR A 398 -2.69 -3.12 17.59
CA TYR A 398 -2.71 -3.65 18.95
C TYR A 398 -3.60 -4.89 19.11
N THR A 399 -4.55 -5.08 18.20
CA THR A 399 -5.43 -6.25 18.20
C THR A 399 -4.90 -7.41 17.37
N LYS A 400 -3.85 -7.18 16.59
CA LYS A 400 -3.13 -8.18 15.82
C LYS A 400 -1.89 -8.67 16.58
N PRO A 401 -1.85 -9.95 17.05
CA PRO A 401 -0.75 -10.43 17.89
C PRO A 401 0.64 -10.23 17.27
N ALA A 402 0.80 -10.52 15.98
CA ALA A 402 2.08 -10.39 15.28
C ALA A 402 2.55 -8.94 15.08
N CYS A 403 1.66 -7.94 15.28
CA CYS A 403 2.03 -6.53 15.13
C CYS A 403 2.55 -5.92 16.43
N LYS A 404 2.26 -6.52 17.59
CA LYS A 404 2.59 -5.95 18.89
C LYS A 404 4.08 -5.64 19.03
N ASP A 405 4.94 -6.56 18.60
CA ASP A 405 6.40 -6.49 18.72
C ASP A 405 7.09 -6.08 17.39
N CYS A 406 6.31 -5.70 16.37
CA CYS A 406 6.84 -5.36 15.06
C CYS A 406 7.32 -3.90 15.01
N PHE A 407 8.58 -3.68 14.62
CA PHE A 407 9.13 -2.32 14.46
C PHE A 407 8.42 -1.51 13.39
N ALA A 408 7.92 -2.17 12.35
CA ALA A 408 7.26 -1.51 11.22
C ALA A 408 5.77 -1.19 11.46
N ARG A 409 5.21 -1.50 12.65
CA ARG A 409 3.76 -1.42 12.92
C ARG A 409 3.12 -0.09 12.57
N PHE A 410 3.79 1.02 12.87
CA PHE A 410 3.25 2.36 12.62
C PHE A 410 3.46 2.87 11.19
N TYR A 411 4.24 2.16 10.38
CA TYR A 411 4.39 2.39 8.94
C TYR A 411 3.49 1.45 8.12
N CYS A 412 3.34 0.21 8.58
CA CYS A 412 2.52 -0.83 7.96
C CYS A 412 1.02 -0.71 8.30
N SER A 413 0.70 -0.18 9.50
CA SER A 413 -0.68 -0.04 10.01
C SER A 413 -1.44 -1.37 10.15
N GLY A 414 -0.71 -2.48 10.43
CA GLY A 414 -1.30 -3.80 10.67
C GLY A 414 -1.52 -4.65 9.40
N GLY A 415 -1.05 -4.23 8.24
CA GLY A 415 -1.18 -4.97 6.98
C GLY A 415 -2.59 -4.96 6.39
N CYS A 416 -2.82 -5.83 5.42
CA CYS A 416 -4.10 -5.97 4.72
C CYS A 416 -5.00 -6.99 5.43
N ALA A 417 -6.22 -6.57 5.80
CA ALA A 417 -7.21 -7.47 6.41
C ALA A 417 -7.63 -8.60 5.45
N ALA A 418 -7.77 -8.30 4.16
CA ALA A 418 -8.10 -9.31 3.16
C ALA A 418 -6.99 -10.37 3.03
N ASN A 419 -5.71 -9.95 3.00
CA ASN A 419 -4.61 -10.90 2.94
C ASN A 419 -4.58 -11.82 4.17
N GLY A 420 -4.82 -11.27 5.38
CA GLY A 420 -4.95 -12.06 6.59
C GLY A 420 -6.11 -13.07 6.53
N TYR A 421 -7.27 -12.62 6.05
CA TYR A 421 -8.44 -13.48 5.87
C TYR A 421 -8.20 -14.58 4.83
N HIS A 422 -7.65 -14.27 3.67
CA HIS A 422 -7.39 -15.27 2.64
C HIS A 422 -6.35 -16.31 3.08
N ALA A 423 -5.34 -15.89 3.85
CA ALA A 423 -4.33 -16.81 4.39
C ALA A 423 -4.85 -17.67 5.56
N HIS A 424 -5.66 -17.11 6.47
CA HIS A 424 -5.99 -17.73 7.76
C HIS A 424 -7.47 -17.73 8.13
N LYS A 425 -8.35 -17.23 7.24
CA LYS A 425 -9.80 -17.06 7.50
C LYS A 425 -10.09 -16.18 8.73
N ASP A 426 -9.20 -15.25 9.04
CA ASP A 426 -9.36 -14.26 10.11
C ASP A 426 -8.74 -12.92 9.69
N ILE A 427 -9.52 -11.84 9.69
CA ILE A 427 -9.05 -10.49 9.35
C ILE A 427 -8.00 -9.94 10.33
N ARG A 428 -7.90 -10.51 11.53
CA ARG A 428 -6.92 -10.13 12.56
C ARG A 428 -5.60 -10.87 12.38
N SER A 429 -5.56 -11.91 11.57
CA SER A 429 -4.32 -12.60 11.21
C SER A 429 -3.49 -11.75 10.24
N ASN A 430 -2.25 -12.15 10.10
CA ASN A 430 -1.31 -11.50 9.18
C ASN A 430 -0.91 -12.51 8.09
N TYR A 431 -0.68 -12.02 6.89
CA TYR A 431 -0.01 -12.77 5.84
C TYR A 431 1.50 -12.65 6.05
N GLU A 432 2.16 -13.72 6.45
CA GLU A 432 3.54 -13.72 6.97
C GLU A 432 4.54 -13.21 5.94
N ILE A 433 4.49 -13.74 4.71
CA ILE A 433 5.34 -13.26 3.60
C ILE A 433 5.17 -11.75 3.43
N GLY A 434 3.93 -11.27 3.43
CA GLY A 434 3.63 -9.84 3.34
C GLY A 434 4.22 -9.01 4.48
N CYS A 435 4.31 -9.58 5.70
CA CYS A 435 4.96 -8.95 6.84
C CYS A 435 6.46 -8.79 6.63
N GLU A 436 7.14 -9.84 6.16
CA GLU A 436 8.58 -9.79 5.87
C GLU A 436 8.88 -8.75 4.80
N LEU A 437 8.14 -8.77 3.68
CA LEU A 437 8.30 -7.81 2.60
C LEU A 437 8.08 -6.37 3.08
N GLN A 438 7.08 -6.14 3.94
CA GLN A 438 6.80 -4.80 4.45
C GLN A 438 7.88 -4.30 5.41
N ARG A 439 8.46 -5.17 6.25
CA ARG A 439 9.61 -4.82 7.09
C ARG A 439 10.78 -4.37 6.22
N LYS A 440 11.12 -5.15 5.21
CA LYS A 440 12.20 -4.83 4.27
C LYS A 440 11.97 -3.51 3.51
N ARG A 441 10.74 -3.27 3.05
CA ARG A 441 10.36 -2.02 2.38
C ARG A 441 10.57 -0.79 3.28
N VAL A 442 10.23 -0.90 4.56
CA VAL A 442 10.45 0.18 5.54
C VAL A 442 11.94 0.44 5.73
N GLU A 443 12.75 -0.60 5.89
CA GLU A 443 14.21 -0.49 6.00
C GLU A 443 14.82 0.21 4.76
N CYS A 444 14.48 -0.25 3.56
CA CYS A 444 14.94 0.36 2.31
C CYS A 444 14.50 1.82 2.17
N ALA A 445 13.24 2.13 2.51
CA ALA A 445 12.72 3.49 2.40
C ALA A 445 13.43 4.46 3.36
N ILE A 446 13.72 4.03 4.59
CA ILE A 446 14.50 4.80 5.56
C ILE A 446 15.93 4.99 5.06
N MET A 447 16.58 3.93 4.58
CA MET A 447 17.94 3.99 4.06
C MET A 447 18.06 4.95 2.87
N ILE A 448 17.10 4.93 1.91
CA ILE A 448 17.08 5.88 0.80
C ILE A 448 17.02 7.32 1.30
N LYS A 449 16.18 7.60 2.30
CA LYS A 449 16.06 8.94 2.89
C LYS A 449 17.33 9.37 3.60
N ALA A 450 17.97 8.47 4.35
CA ALA A 450 19.25 8.73 5.00
C ALA A 450 20.33 9.07 3.95
N ALA A 451 20.49 8.25 2.92
CA ALA A 451 21.50 8.43 1.88
C ALA A 451 21.31 9.71 1.04
N LEU A 452 20.08 10.21 0.89
CA LEU A 452 19.78 11.44 0.15
C LEU A 452 19.72 12.69 1.06
N ALA A 453 19.80 12.54 2.38
CA ALA A 453 19.87 13.66 3.31
C ALA A 453 21.31 14.12 3.58
N GLU A 454 22.30 13.30 3.25
CA GLU A 454 23.73 13.63 3.43
C GLU A 454 24.30 14.56 2.31
N ASP A 455 23.56 14.76 1.21
CA ASP A 455 23.90 15.67 0.11
C ASP A 455 23.21 17.04 0.31
#